data_7d54299a936662b1d69ef5628ffdb8fd
#
_entry.id   7d54299a936662b1d69ef5628ffdb8fd
#
_cell.length_a   1.000
_cell.length_b   1.000
_cell.length_c   1.000
_cell.angle_alpha   90.00
_cell.angle_beta   90.00
_cell.angle_gamma   90.00
#
_symmetry.space_group_name_H-M   'P 1'
#
loop_
_entity.id
_entity.type
_entity.pdbx_description
1 polymer ?
#
loop_
_entity_poly.entity_id
_entity_poly.type
_entity_poly.pdbx_seq_one_letter_code
_entity_poly.pdbx_strand_id
1 'polypeptide(L)'
;MRAVRILSAALLTLGLAAAPAAADSSPSPEASGDSAGPTRAGTSFRTATEVEQGQTATARASTGDYLYWSFPADAGQRPTVRATVKLPEGHASETWQVDVYDGLRRRQACQYGAQTRTAGAGTTSVELACVLRTVRAWSEPWANDPLPGTYYVRLTALKLSADDLGQPVETELRVESKDIGGAAAVDGSLSEPLVPGIASRPEEDADDSASAVLADLEPEDGWTSGWWSDRWVWTAAGGALAALAGVFGYRLTRGPGRPRHVPQGA
;
A
#
# COMPACT_ATOMS: atom_id res chain seq x y z
N MET A 1 79.96 14.79 23.29
CA MET A 1 79.59 15.18 24.65
C MET A 1 78.12 14.78 24.83
N ARG A 2 77.91 13.66 25.48
CA ARG A 2 77.22 13.56 26.82
C ARG A 2 75.82 14.13 26.75
N ALA A 3 74.74 13.46 27.12
CA ALA A 3 74.43 12.38 28.05
C ALA A 3 73.02 11.88 27.74
N VAL A 4 72.79 10.61 27.65
CA VAL A 4 72.11 9.66 28.54
C VAL A 4 71.12 10.29 29.56
N ARG A 5 69.86 9.92 29.49
CA ARG A 5 69.00 9.56 30.63
C ARG A 5 67.76 8.78 30.21
N ILE A 6 67.79 7.60 30.51
CA ILE A 6 66.87 6.54 30.93
C ILE A 6 65.77 7.10 31.86
N LEU A 7 64.56 6.61 31.73
CA LEU A 7 63.60 6.29 32.80
C LEU A 7 62.25 6.04 32.16
N SER A 8 61.79 4.93 32.21
CA SER A 8 61.05 4.10 33.17
C SER A 8 59.67 3.79 32.65
N ALA A 9 59.49 2.51 32.39
CA ALA A 9 58.21 1.85 32.12
C ALA A 9 57.25 2.00 33.31
N ALA A 10 56.03 2.33 33.04
CA ALA A 10 54.91 2.06 33.92
C ALA A 10 53.85 1.31 33.11
N LEU A 11 53.83 0.01 33.23
CA LEU A 11 52.73 -0.86 32.83
C LEU A 11 51.51 -0.53 33.73
N LEU A 12 50.49 0.06 33.16
CA LEU A 12 49.15 0.11 33.75
C LEU A 12 48.29 -0.89 32.99
N THR A 13 48.18 -2.09 33.53
CA THR A 13 47.18 -3.08 33.16
C THR A 13 45.81 -2.64 33.64
N LEU A 14 45.04 -1.98 32.79
CA LEU A 14 43.61 -1.80 33.03
C LEU A 14 42.90 -3.07 32.59
N GLY A 15 42.44 -3.87 33.56
CA GLY A 15 41.55 -4.98 33.33
C GLY A 15 40.18 -4.46 32.86
N LEU A 16 39.84 -4.70 31.60
CA LEU A 16 38.46 -4.58 31.14
C LEU A 16 37.68 -5.77 31.70
N ALA A 17 36.89 -5.51 32.76
CA ALA A 17 35.80 -6.38 33.15
C ALA A 17 34.68 -6.24 32.08
N ALA A 18 34.59 -7.20 31.15
CA ALA A 18 33.41 -7.32 30.30
C ALA A 18 32.23 -7.77 31.15
N ALA A 19 31.35 -6.85 31.51
CA ALA A 19 30.04 -7.17 32.03
C ALA A 19 29.21 -7.77 30.87
N PRO A 20 28.52 -8.92 31.05
CA PRO A 20 27.54 -9.37 30.09
C PRO A 20 26.42 -8.32 30.02
N ALA A 21 26.22 -7.73 28.86
CA ALA A 21 25.01 -6.97 28.59
C ALA A 21 23.83 -7.97 28.67
N ALA A 22 23.06 -7.87 29.74
CA ALA A 22 21.75 -8.47 29.78
C ALA A 22 20.95 -7.79 28.67
N ALA A 23 20.64 -8.54 27.60
CA ALA A 23 19.65 -8.14 26.66
C ALA A 23 18.33 -8.08 27.44
N ASP A 24 17.87 -6.88 27.74
CA ASP A 24 16.49 -6.66 28.16
C ASP A 24 15.62 -7.18 27.02
N SER A 25 15.05 -8.35 27.25
CA SER A 25 13.92 -8.85 26.48
C SER A 25 12.79 -7.85 26.72
N SER A 26 12.60 -6.92 25.78
CA SER A 26 11.37 -6.15 25.72
C SER A 26 10.20 -7.14 25.76
N PRO A 27 9.28 -7.01 26.71
CA PRO A 27 8.11 -7.85 26.73
C PRO A 27 7.35 -7.63 25.43
N SER A 28 7.15 -8.71 24.68
CA SER A 28 6.16 -8.75 23.60
C SER A 28 4.85 -8.25 24.21
N PRO A 29 4.17 -7.25 23.62
CA PRO A 29 2.88 -6.86 24.14
C PRO A 29 1.93 -8.04 23.99
N GLU A 30 1.63 -8.66 25.13
CA GLU A 30 0.49 -9.57 25.21
C GLU A 30 -0.74 -8.76 24.80
N ALA A 31 -1.54 -9.34 23.91
CA ALA A 31 -2.84 -8.81 23.53
C ALA A 31 -3.75 -8.83 24.78
N SER A 32 -3.64 -7.81 25.58
CA SER A 32 -4.49 -7.54 26.74
C SER A 32 -5.66 -6.70 26.29
N GLY A 33 -6.85 -7.22 26.52
CA GLY A 33 -8.11 -6.56 26.22
C GLY A 33 -8.19 -5.13 26.76
N ASP A 34 -8.96 -4.30 26.05
CA ASP A 34 -9.39 -2.95 26.42
C ASP A 34 -8.28 -1.97 26.88
N SER A 35 -7.16 -1.93 26.17
CA SER A 35 -6.26 -0.80 26.29
C SER A 35 -6.93 0.42 25.68
N ALA A 36 -7.18 1.43 26.50
CA ALA A 36 -7.71 2.72 26.04
C ALA A 36 -6.81 3.25 24.93
N GLY A 37 -7.40 3.47 23.74
CA GLY A 37 -6.68 4.00 22.59
C GLY A 37 -6.20 5.43 22.82
N PRO A 38 -5.44 5.99 21.88
CA PRO A 38 -4.91 7.33 21.98
C PRO A 38 -6.03 8.38 22.05
N THR A 39 -5.77 9.46 22.79
CA THR A 39 -6.75 10.52 23.07
C THR A 39 -6.49 11.80 22.25
N ARG A 40 -5.66 11.71 21.21
CA ARG A 40 -5.34 12.82 20.31
C ARG A 40 -5.08 12.33 18.90
N ALA A 41 -5.23 13.23 17.93
CA ALA A 41 -4.84 13.03 16.55
C ALA A 41 -3.55 13.80 16.23
N GLY A 42 -2.84 13.38 15.20
CA GLY A 42 -1.82 14.19 14.57
C GLY A 42 -2.42 15.23 13.62
N THR A 43 -1.61 16.17 13.15
CA THR A 43 -2.01 17.23 12.21
C THR A 43 -1.45 17.03 10.80
N SER A 44 -0.66 16.01 10.62
CA SER A 44 -0.02 15.67 9.32
C SER A 44 0.33 14.18 9.28
N PHE A 45 0.71 13.68 8.11
CA PHE A 45 1.22 12.31 7.95
C PHE A 45 2.42 11.99 8.85
N ARG A 46 3.26 13.00 9.13
CA ARG A 46 4.47 12.81 9.95
C ARG A 46 4.18 12.73 11.45
N THR A 47 3.10 13.35 11.87
CA THR A 47 2.67 13.43 13.26
C THR A 47 1.43 12.57 13.52
N ALA A 48 1.05 11.73 12.56
CA ALA A 48 -0.09 10.82 12.69
C ALA A 48 0.05 9.99 13.96
N THR A 49 -1.01 9.95 14.74
CA THR A 49 -1.04 9.16 15.99
C THR A 49 -1.32 7.71 15.65
N GLU A 50 -0.50 6.81 16.17
CA GLU A 50 -0.67 5.37 15.92
C GLU A 50 -1.86 4.82 16.70
N VAL A 51 -2.64 3.98 16.05
CA VAL A 51 -3.82 3.28 16.58
C VAL A 51 -3.67 1.81 16.22
N GLU A 52 -3.73 0.93 17.20
CA GLU A 52 -3.76 -0.49 16.95
C GLU A 52 -5.12 -0.94 16.42
N GLN A 53 -5.12 -1.99 15.63
CA GLN A 53 -6.37 -2.57 15.16
C GLN A 53 -7.22 -3.08 16.34
N GLY A 54 -8.51 -2.74 16.32
CA GLY A 54 -9.44 -3.04 17.41
C GLY A 54 -9.52 -1.95 18.47
N GLN A 55 -8.54 -1.05 18.56
CA GLN A 55 -8.60 0.09 19.48
C GLN A 55 -9.51 1.19 18.99
N THR A 56 -10.03 1.97 19.93
CA THR A 56 -10.78 3.20 19.67
C THR A 56 -9.94 4.39 20.07
N ALA A 57 -9.56 5.21 19.09
CA ALA A 57 -8.89 6.49 19.33
C ALA A 57 -9.93 7.60 19.46
N THR A 58 -9.66 8.56 20.32
CA THR A 58 -10.48 9.77 20.44
C THR A 58 -9.61 11.01 20.23
N ALA A 59 -10.21 12.10 19.78
CA ALA A 59 -9.50 13.38 19.72
C ALA A 59 -10.48 14.54 19.88
N ARG A 60 -10.00 15.60 20.53
CA ARG A 60 -10.63 16.91 20.49
C ARG A 60 -9.94 17.77 19.47
N ALA A 61 -10.69 18.45 18.67
CA ALA A 61 -10.20 19.26 17.57
C ALA A 61 -11.12 20.44 17.31
N SER A 62 -10.75 21.23 16.34
CA SER A 62 -11.60 22.32 15.84
C SER A 62 -12.07 22.01 14.42
N THR A 63 -13.27 22.48 14.09
CA THR A 63 -13.76 22.43 12.71
C THR A 63 -12.78 23.16 11.78
N GLY A 64 -12.41 22.50 10.68
CA GLY A 64 -11.38 22.97 9.77
C GLY A 64 -10.01 22.35 10.00
N ASP A 65 -9.80 21.65 11.11
CA ASP A 65 -8.56 20.90 11.32
C ASP A 65 -8.49 19.65 10.45
N TYR A 66 -7.27 19.24 10.15
CA TYR A 66 -6.94 17.96 9.55
C TYR A 66 -6.46 17.02 10.65
N LEU A 67 -7.18 15.93 10.85
CA LEU A 67 -6.85 14.93 11.87
C LEU A 67 -6.24 13.71 11.21
N TYR A 68 -5.09 13.27 11.74
CA TYR A 68 -4.36 12.13 11.18
C TYR A 68 -4.09 11.06 12.22
N TRP A 69 -4.35 9.82 11.83
CA TRP A 69 -3.95 8.62 12.56
C TRP A 69 -3.24 7.68 11.61
N SER A 70 -2.49 6.75 12.16
CA SER A 70 -1.85 5.67 11.40
C SER A 70 -2.16 4.32 12.05
N PHE A 71 -2.22 3.28 11.23
CA PHE A 71 -2.43 1.91 11.69
C PHE A 71 -1.68 0.94 10.78
N PRO A 72 -1.22 -0.21 11.31
CA PRO A 72 -0.62 -1.26 10.49
C PRO A 72 -1.70 -2.07 9.77
N ALA A 73 -1.39 -2.56 8.57
CA ALA A 73 -2.22 -3.53 7.88
C ALA A 73 -1.35 -4.51 7.10
N ASP A 74 -1.66 -5.81 7.26
CA ASP A 74 -0.92 -6.91 6.69
C ASP A 74 -1.61 -7.51 5.46
N ALA A 75 -0.85 -8.26 4.68
CA ALA A 75 -1.39 -8.97 3.53
C ALA A 75 -2.50 -9.95 3.94
N GLY A 76 -3.57 -10.00 3.15
CA GLY A 76 -4.76 -10.81 3.45
C GLY A 76 -5.81 -10.12 4.31
N GLN A 77 -5.48 -9.00 4.90
CA GLN A 77 -6.40 -8.22 5.71
C GLN A 77 -7.28 -7.31 4.85
N ARG A 78 -8.51 -7.09 5.31
CA ARG A 78 -9.43 -6.09 4.79
C ARG A 78 -9.71 -5.06 5.88
N PRO A 79 -9.01 -3.92 5.88
CA PRO A 79 -9.22 -2.88 6.87
C PRO A 79 -10.57 -2.17 6.70
N THR A 80 -11.17 -1.84 7.84
CA THR A 80 -12.38 -1.03 7.96
C THR A 80 -12.10 0.11 8.93
N VAL A 81 -12.24 1.32 8.46
CA VAL A 81 -12.11 2.53 9.26
C VAL A 81 -13.51 3.08 9.52
N ARG A 82 -13.84 3.34 10.77
CA ARG A 82 -15.06 4.03 11.19
C ARG A 82 -14.68 5.30 11.94
N ALA A 83 -15.36 6.38 11.65
CA ALA A 83 -15.15 7.64 12.36
C ALA A 83 -16.51 8.24 12.74
N THR A 84 -16.61 8.69 13.96
CA THR A 84 -17.76 9.45 14.46
C THR A 84 -17.27 10.84 14.86
N VAL A 85 -17.93 11.86 14.36
CA VAL A 85 -17.66 13.25 14.70
C VAL A 85 -18.87 13.79 15.46
N LYS A 86 -18.66 14.22 16.69
CA LYS A 86 -19.67 14.93 17.47
C LYS A 86 -19.55 16.42 17.19
N LEU A 87 -20.64 17.01 16.82
CA LEU A 87 -20.73 18.38 16.36
C LEU A 87 -21.27 19.29 17.48
N PRO A 88 -20.85 20.57 17.50
CA PRO A 88 -21.35 21.54 18.47
C PRO A 88 -22.82 21.87 18.18
N GLU A 89 -23.53 22.37 19.15
CA GLU A 89 -24.86 22.88 18.97
C GLU A 89 -24.84 24.15 18.10
N GLY A 90 -25.80 24.28 17.21
CA GLY A 90 -25.99 25.51 16.43
C GLY A 90 -25.12 25.64 15.20
N HIS A 91 -24.37 24.59 14.80
CA HIS A 91 -23.57 24.59 13.57
C HIS A 91 -24.48 24.67 12.32
N ALA A 92 -23.99 25.26 11.24
CA ALA A 92 -24.62 25.22 9.93
C ALA A 92 -24.41 23.85 9.26
N SER A 93 -24.93 23.70 8.04
CA SER A 93 -24.68 22.45 7.29
C SER A 93 -23.22 22.33 6.90
N GLU A 94 -22.60 21.22 7.27
CA GLU A 94 -21.19 20.91 6.98
C GLU A 94 -21.00 19.50 6.43
N THR A 95 -19.94 19.29 5.69
CA THR A 95 -19.64 17.98 5.07
C THR A 95 -18.33 17.45 5.59
N TRP A 96 -18.35 16.26 6.15
CA TRP A 96 -17.18 15.55 6.67
C TRP A 96 -16.76 14.42 5.74
N GLN A 97 -15.46 14.17 5.71
CA GLN A 97 -14.86 13.11 4.89
C GLN A 97 -13.75 12.39 5.65
N VAL A 98 -13.74 11.06 5.49
CA VAL A 98 -12.64 10.20 5.90
C VAL A 98 -11.90 9.70 4.65
N ASP A 99 -10.60 9.91 4.60
CA ASP A 99 -9.72 9.38 3.56
C ASP A 99 -8.72 8.42 4.16
N VAL A 100 -8.41 7.35 3.45
CA VAL A 100 -7.38 6.41 3.83
C VAL A 100 -6.28 6.41 2.78
N TYR A 101 -5.03 6.39 3.24
CA TYR A 101 -3.82 6.40 2.42
C TYR A 101 -2.95 5.21 2.78
N ASP A 102 -2.26 4.64 1.82
CA ASP A 102 -1.26 3.59 2.05
C ASP A 102 0.09 4.18 2.53
N GLY A 103 1.06 3.31 2.78
CA GLY A 103 2.41 3.70 3.20
C GLY A 103 3.16 4.62 2.22
N LEU A 104 2.79 4.57 0.94
CA LEU A 104 3.29 5.47 -0.10
C LEU A 104 2.48 6.77 -0.19
N ARG A 105 1.54 6.98 0.72
CA ARG A 105 0.61 8.12 0.76
C ARG A 105 -0.27 8.24 -0.48
N ARG A 106 -0.55 7.12 -1.15
CA ARG A 106 -1.53 7.05 -2.21
C ARG A 106 -2.90 6.88 -1.57
N ARG A 107 -3.86 7.70 -1.98
CA ARG A 107 -5.24 7.59 -1.50
C ARG A 107 -5.83 6.27 -1.97
N GLN A 108 -6.31 5.49 -1.03
CA GLN A 108 -6.99 4.23 -1.30
C GLN A 108 -8.50 4.46 -1.41
N ALA A 109 -9.10 3.88 -2.45
CA ALA A 109 -10.54 3.97 -2.62
C ALA A 109 -11.26 3.07 -1.60
N CYS A 110 -12.29 3.61 -0.95
CA CYS A 110 -13.20 2.82 -0.15
C CYS A 110 -14.07 1.97 -1.06
N GLN A 111 -14.08 0.66 -0.85
CA GLN A 111 -14.92 -0.27 -1.59
C GLN A 111 -16.38 -0.16 -1.12
N TYR A 112 -16.57 0.03 0.17
CA TYR A 112 -17.86 0.19 0.81
C TYR A 112 -17.78 1.23 1.93
N GLY A 113 -18.93 1.70 2.36
CA GLY A 113 -19.08 2.64 3.46
C GLY A 113 -19.34 4.08 3.01
N ALA A 114 -19.83 4.87 3.94
CA ALA A 114 -20.11 6.29 3.72
C ALA A 114 -18.85 7.11 4.00
N GLN A 115 -17.99 7.24 3.01
CA GLN A 115 -16.71 7.97 3.10
C GLN A 115 -16.93 9.48 3.33
N THR A 116 -18.01 10.00 2.82
CA THR A 116 -18.39 11.43 2.94
C THR A 116 -19.84 11.53 3.37
N ARG A 117 -20.11 12.40 4.34
CA ARG A 117 -21.46 12.71 4.80
C ARG A 117 -21.64 14.18 5.10
N THR A 118 -22.82 14.68 4.79
CA THR A 118 -23.24 16.04 5.14
C THR A 118 -24.11 15.97 6.40
N ALA A 119 -23.72 16.71 7.41
CA ALA A 119 -24.53 17.03 8.56
C ALA A 119 -25.42 18.22 8.23
N GLY A 120 -26.71 18.10 8.41
CA GLY A 120 -27.60 19.26 8.39
C GLY A 120 -27.48 20.07 9.68
N ALA A 121 -27.93 21.30 9.67
CA ALA A 121 -28.00 22.13 10.88
C ALA A 121 -28.73 21.39 12.01
N GLY A 122 -28.15 21.41 13.21
CA GLY A 122 -28.73 20.75 14.39
C GLY A 122 -28.46 19.24 14.47
N THR A 123 -27.68 18.66 13.55
CA THR A 123 -27.21 17.28 13.67
C THR A 123 -26.17 17.21 14.76
N THR A 124 -26.30 16.29 15.71
CA THR A 124 -25.38 16.17 16.84
C THR A 124 -24.12 15.34 16.54
N SER A 125 -24.19 14.48 15.53
CA SER A 125 -23.05 13.63 15.15
C SER A 125 -23.13 13.19 13.70
N VAL A 126 -21.96 12.89 13.13
CA VAL A 126 -21.79 12.31 11.79
C VAL A 126 -20.98 11.04 11.89
N GLU A 127 -21.47 9.98 11.28
CA GLU A 127 -20.78 8.70 11.18
C GLU A 127 -20.26 8.49 9.76
N LEU A 128 -18.99 8.17 9.65
CA LEU A 128 -18.27 7.87 8.43
C LEU A 128 -17.70 6.46 8.47
N ALA A 129 -17.62 5.82 7.33
CA ALA A 129 -17.02 4.50 7.21
C ALA A 129 -16.30 4.34 5.88
N CYS A 130 -15.17 3.65 5.92
CA CYS A 130 -14.39 3.26 4.76
C CYS A 130 -13.94 1.82 4.90
N VAL A 131 -14.43 0.93 4.06
CA VAL A 131 -13.96 -0.43 3.93
C VAL A 131 -13.02 -0.49 2.75
N LEU A 132 -11.77 -0.82 2.97
CA LEU A 132 -10.76 -0.93 1.93
C LEU A 132 -10.88 -2.25 1.16
N ARG A 133 -10.21 -2.32 0.03
CA ARG A 133 -9.91 -3.59 -0.64
C ARG A 133 -8.97 -4.42 0.22
N THR A 134 -8.91 -5.72 -0.04
CA THR A 134 -7.94 -6.61 0.62
C THR A 134 -6.53 -6.14 0.32
N VAL A 135 -5.72 -6.07 1.36
CA VAL A 135 -4.29 -5.80 1.26
C VAL A 135 -3.61 -6.98 0.59
N ARG A 136 -2.85 -6.72 -0.46
CA ARG A 136 -2.16 -7.75 -1.24
C ARG A 136 -0.68 -7.79 -0.90
N ALA A 137 -0.07 -8.97 -0.97
CA ALA A 137 1.38 -9.10 -0.75
C ALA A 137 2.19 -8.40 -1.86
N TRP A 138 1.64 -8.31 -3.06
CA TRP A 138 2.28 -7.71 -4.21
C TRP A 138 1.25 -7.03 -5.13
N SER A 139 1.68 -6.02 -5.85
CA SER A 139 0.87 -5.28 -6.81
C SER A 139 1.71 -4.87 -8.00
N GLU A 140 1.11 -4.86 -9.18
CA GLU A 140 1.72 -4.31 -10.38
C GLU A 140 2.03 -2.81 -10.19
N PRO A 141 3.13 -2.29 -10.78
CA PRO A 141 3.51 -0.89 -10.63
C PRO A 141 2.43 0.13 -11.02
N TRP A 142 1.57 -0.23 -11.98
CA TRP A 142 0.44 0.60 -12.44
C TRP A 142 -0.85 0.38 -11.66
N ALA A 143 -0.95 -0.68 -10.87
CA ALA A 143 -2.12 -0.94 -10.04
C ALA A 143 -2.06 -0.10 -8.76
N ASN A 144 -3.22 0.38 -8.32
CA ASN A 144 -3.38 1.05 -7.04
C ASN A 144 -3.96 0.10 -5.99
N ASP A 145 -3.44 -1.14 -5.97
CA ASP A 145 -3.83 -2.10 -4.93
C ASP A 145 -3.15 -1.75 -3.60
N PRO A 146 -3.87 -1.91 -2.50
CA PRO A 146 -3.31 -1.71 -1.17
C PRO A 146 -2.25 -2.76 -0.89
N LEU A 147 -1.06 -2.31 -0.46
CA LEU A 147 0.09 -3.13 -0.09
C LEU A 147 0.27 -3.14 1.43
N PRO A 148 0.92 -4.17 2.01
CA PRO A 148 1.18 -4.23 3.45
C PRO A 148 2.02 -3.04 3.93
N GLY A 149 1.76 -2.61 5.14
CA GLY A 149 2.53 -1.54 5.78
C GLY A 149 1.67 -0.60 6.61
N THR A 150 2.20 0.58 6.87
CA THR A 150 1.49 1.61 7.63
C THR A 150 0.50 2.35 6.75
N TYR A 151 -0.74 2.37 7.16
CA TYR A 151 -1.82 3.14 6.56
C TYR A 151 -2.07 4.41 7.37
N TYR A 152 -2.61 5.42 6.70
CA TYR A 152 -2.96 6.68 7.32
C TYR A 152 -4.43 6.99 7.10
N VAL A 153 -5.09 7.46 8.14
CA VAL A 153 -6.46 7.98 8.08
C VAL A 153 -6.39 9.48 8.19
N ARG A 154 -7.08 10.18 7.31
CA ARG A 154 -7.31 11.62 7.41
C ARG A 154 -8.80 11.88 7.57
N LEU A 155 -9.17 12.61 8.60
CA LEU A 155 -10.51 13.09 8.83
C LEU A 155 -10.54 14.61 8.73
N THR A 156 -11.47 15.16 7.95
CA THR A 156 -11.57 16.61 7.72
C THR A 156 -12.96 17.03 7.29
N ALA A 157 -13.30 18.28 7.55
CA ALA A 157 -14.47 18.92 6.96
C ALA A 157 -14.14 19.45 5.56
N LEU A 158 -14.98 19.14 4.57
CA LEU A 158 -14.81 19.60 3.18
C LEU A 158 -15.56 20.91 2.90
N LYS A 159 -16.74 21.04 3.47
CA LYS A 159 -17.58 22.23 3.33
C LYS A 159 -17.94 22.69 4.72
N LEU A 160 -17.53 23.89 5.03
CA LEU A 160 -17.66 24.50 6.33
C LEU A 160 -18.09 25.95 6.13
N SER A 161 -19.07 26.41 6.92
CA SER A 161 -19.39 27.82 7.01
C SER A 161 -18.24 28.59 7.66
N ALA A 162 -18.03 29.83 7.27
CA ALA A 162 -17.03 30.67 7.90
C ALA A 162 -17.32 30.89 9.41
N ASP A 163 -18.58 30.89 9.78
CA ASP A 163 -19.02 31.08 11.18
C ASP A 163 -18.77 29.83 12.05
N ASP A 164 -18.66 28.66 11.44
CA ASP A 164 -18.40 27.39 12.11
C ASP A 164 -16.90 27.05 12.19
N LEU A 165 -16.05 27.84 11.54
CA LEU A 165 -14.62 27.60 11.56
C LEU A 165 -14.05 27.79 12.97
N GLY A 166 -13.31 26.78 13.45
CA GLY A 166 -12.69 26.82 14.77
C GLY A 166 -13.60 26.37 15.93
N GLN A 167 -14.82 25.94 15.64
CA GLN A 167 -15.69 25.39 16.69
C GLN A 167 -15.17 24.03 17.18
N PRO A 168 -15.34 23.73 18.49
CA PRO A 168 -14.85 22.49 19.06
C PRO A 168 -15.65 21.29 18.57
N VAL A 169 -14.93 20.23 18.18
CA VAL A 169 -15.50 18.93 17.83
C VAL A 169 -14.80 17.81 18.59
N GLU A 170 -15.55 16.75 18.88
CA GLU A 170 -14.98 15.52 19.42
C GLU A 170 -15.06 14.43 18.35
N THR A 171 -13.97 13.71 18.17
CA THR A 171 -13.89 12.65 17.18
C THR A 171 -13.55 11.32 17.84
N GLU A 172 -14.14 10.27 17.32
CA GLU A 172 -13.85 8.89 17.66
C GLU A 172 -13.49 8.15 16.39
N LEU A 173 -12.36 7.44 16.40
CA LEU A 173 -11.89 6.63 15.29
C LEU A 173 -11.70 5.19 15.75
N ARG A 174 -12.22 4.25 15.01
CA ARG A 174 -11.99 2.82 15.19
C ARG A 174 -11.50 2.19 13.90
N VAL A 175 -10.42 1.44 14.02
CA VAL A 175 -9.85 0.67 12.91
C VAL A 175 -9.96 -0.80 13.24
N GLU A 176 -10.56 -1.55 12.35
CA GLU A 176 -10.70 -3.00 12.45
C GLU A 176 -10.21 -3.62 11.15
N SER A 177 -9.60 -4.79 11.23
CA SER A 177 -9.28 -5.58 10.04
C SER A 177 -9.87 -6.97 10.16
N LYS A 178 -10.40 -7.44 9.05
CA LYS A 178 -10.83 -8.83 8.91
C LYS A 178 -9.80 -9.56 8.05
N ASP A 179 -9.25 -10.63 8.57
CA ASP A 179 -8.47 -11.54 7.74
C ASP A 179 -9.44 -12.33 6.86
N ILE A 180 -9.27 -12.20 5.56
CA ILE A 180 -10.10 -12.87 4.56
C ILE A 180 -9.26 -13.73 3.61
N GLY A 181 -7.96 -13.84 3.87
CA GLY A 181 -7.04 -14.49 2.97
C GLY A 181 -6.88 -13.74 1.64
N GLY A 182 -6.41 -14.41 0.59
CA GLY A 182 -6.25 -13.78 -0.73
C GLY A 182 -5.13 -12.74 -0.77
N ALA A 183 -4.11 -12.91 0.04
CA ALA A 183 -2.90 -12.08 0.04
C ALA A 183 -2.23 -12.08 -1.34
N ALA A 184 -2.37 -13.19 -2.08
CA ALA A 184 -1.87 -13.32 -3.44
C ALA A 184 -2.69 -12.52 -4.44
N ALA A 185 -2.04 -12.09 -5.50
CA ALA A 185 -2.75 -11.55 -6.66
C ALA A 185 -3.51 -12.67 -7.38
N VAL A 186 -4.70 -12.36 -7.84
CA VAL A 186 -5.52 -13.03 -8.86
C VAL A 186 -5.55 -14.57 -8.81
N ASP A 187 -6.71 -15.11 -8.54
CA ASP A 187 -7.13 -16.52 -8.73
C ASP A 187 -6.40 -17.61 -7.94
N GLY A 188 -5.36 -17.27 -7.18
CA GLY A 188 -4.62 -18.21 -6.36
C GLY A 188 -4.94 -18.07 -4.87
N SER A 189 -5.31 -19.16 -4.21
CA SER A 189 -5.19 -19.27 -2.77
C SER A 189 -3.76 -19.61 -2.44
N LEU A 190 -2.91 -18.60 -2.20
CA LEU A 190 -1.64 -18.88 -1.52
C LEU A 190 -1.93 -19.02 -0.03
N SER A 191 -1.55 -20.16 0.54
CA SER A 191 -1.67 -20.40 1.98
C SER A 191 -0.72 -19.52 2.79
N GLU A 192 0.30 -18.97 2.16
CA GLU A 192 1.30 -18.07 2.76
C GLU A 192 1.67 -16.93 1.82
N PRO A 193 1.95 -15.71 2.35
CA PRO A 193 2.40 -14.62 1.53
C PRO A 193 3.77 -14.91 0.91
N LEU A 194 3.94 -14.62 -0.38
CA LEU A 194 5.25 -14.64 -1.00
C LEU A 194 6.06 -13.45 -0.49
N VAL A 195 6.91 -13.68 0.49
CA VAL A 195 7.85 -12.69 0.98
C VAL A 195 9.18 -12.91 0.26
N PRO A 196 9.62 -11.99 -0.62
CA PRO A 196 10.92 -12.12 -1.26
C PRO A 196 12.03 -12.15 -0.22
N GLY A 197 12.79 -13.24 -0.15
CA GLY A 197 13.99 -13.37 0.67
C GLY A 197 13.82 -13.89 2.09
N ILE A 198 12.63 -14.27 2.52
CA ILE A 198 12.44 -14.99 3.78
C ILE A 198 11.95 -16.40 3.49
N ALA A 199 12.84 -17.25 3.03
CA ALA A 199 12.66 -18.68 3.13
C ALA A 199 13.05 -19.10 4.56
N SER A 200 12.25 -18.77 5.54
CA SER A 200 12.37 -19.36 6.87
C SER A 200 11.52 -20.63 6.92
N ARG A 201 11.94 -21.62 6.16
CA ARG A 201 11.54 -22.98 6.39
C ARG A 201 12.66 -23.65 7.18
N PRO A 202 12.38 -24.39 8.26
CA PRO A 202 13.40 -25.23 8.88
C PRO A 202 13.95 -26.20 7.83
N GLU A 203 15.26 -26.34 7.79
CA GLU A 203 16.05 -27.01 6.76
C GLU A 203 15.90 -28.53 6.70
N GLU A 204 14.83 -29.12 7.24
CA GLU A 204 14.74 -30.59 7.34
C GLU A 204 14.01 -31.27 6.17
N ASP A 205 13.32 -30.52 5.28
CA ASP A 205 12.60 -31.13 4.14
C ASP A 205 12.76 -30.39 2.81
N ALA A 206 13.88 -29.66 2.61
CA ALA A 206 13.97 -28.68 1.52
C ALA A 206 14.36 -29.26 0.14
N ASP A 207 14.88 -30.49 0.04
CA ASP A 207 15.44 -30.98 -1.22
C ASP A 207 14.43 -31.61 -2.19
N ASP A 208 13.31 -32.14 -1.69
CA ASP A 208 12.32 -32.79 -2.58
C ASP A 208 11.14 -31.88 -2.94
N SER A 209 10.79 -30.92 -2.06
CA SER A 209 9.58 -30.11 -2.25
C SER A 209 9.77 -28.94 -3.22
N ALA A 210 10.96 -28.35 -3.29
CA ALA A 210 11.21 -27.22 -4.20
C ALA A 210 11.26 -27.67 -5.67
N SER A 211 11.80 -28.84 -5.93
CA SER A 211 11.80 -29.44 -7.28
C SER A 211 10.41 -29.88 -7.70
N ALA A 212 9.58 -30.39 -6.76
CA ALA A 212 8.22 -30.79 -7.03
C ALA A 212 7.28 -29.59 -7.30
N VAL A 213 7.45 -28.49 -6.59
CA VAL A 213 6.67 -27.25 -6.80
C VAL A 213 7.02 -26.57 -8.11
N LEU A 214 8.28 -26.60 -8.53
CA LEU A 214 8.70 -26.08 -9.82
C LEU A 214 8.25 -26.97 -10.98
N ALA A 215 8.18 -28.27 -10.78
CA ALA A 215 7.66 -29.21 -11.77
C ALA A 215 6.15 -29.10 -11.97
N ASP A 216 5.40 -28.73 -10.91
CA ASP A 216 3.94 -28.53 -10.96
C ASP A 216 3.54 -27.16 -11.57
N LEU A 217 4.50 -26.22 -11.66
CA LEU A 217 4.31 -24.93 -12.34
C LEU A 217 4.66 -24.98 -13.83
N GLU A 218 5.31 -26.05 -14.26
CA GLU A 218 5.57 -26.27 -15.68
C GLU A 218 4.30 -26.84 -16.33
N PRO A 219 3.74 -26.18 -17.38
CA PRO A 219 2.61 -26.75 -18.09
C PRO A 219 2.95 -28.17 -18.56
N GLU A 220 2.01 -29.10 -18.48
CA GLU A 220 2.21 -30.51 -18.89
C GLU A 220 2.83 -30.65 -20.28
N ASP A 221 2.73 -29.62 -21.12
CA ASP A 221 3.30 -29.55 -22.44
C ASP A 221 4.71 -28.93 -22.49
N GLY A 222 5.29 -28.50 -21.34
CA GLY A 222 6.57 -27.78 -21.30
C GLY A 222 6.56 -26.48 -22.08
N TRP A 223 7.50 -25.59 -21.83
CA TRP A 223 7.68 -24.32 -22.56
C TRP A 223 8.12 -24.51 -24.02
N THR A 224 8.43 -25.75 -24.42
CA THR A 224 8.99 -26.11 -25.73
C THR A 224 8.09 -26.99 -26.58
N SER A 225 6.89 -27.31 -26.15
CA SER A 225 6.05 -28.28 -26.82
C SER A 225 5.16 -27.66 -27.89
N GLY A 226 5.53 -27.89 -29.11
CA GLY A 226 4.72 -27.70 -30.27
C GLY A 226 5.01 -26.42 -31.05
N TRP A 227 5.28 -26.58 -32.35
CA TRP A 227 5.57 -25.48 -33.25
C TRP A 227 4.44 -24.46 -33.34
N TRP A 228 3.24 -24.76 -32.87
CA TRP A 228 2.11 -23.84 -32.76
C TRP A 228 2.21 -22.90 -31.55
N SER A 229 2.93 -23.29 -30.50
CA SER A 229 3.17 -22.44 -29.33
C SER A 229 4.42 -21.60 -29.45
N ASP A 230 5.26 -21.85 -30.46
CA ASP A 230 6.49 -21.09 -30.68
C ASP A 230 6.18 -19.65 -31.06
N ARG A 231 6.49 -18.73 -30.18
CA ARG A 231 6.26 -17.29 -30.34
C ARG A 231 6.85 -16.75 -31.65
N TRP A 232 7.97 -17.30 -32.09
CA TRP A 232 8.61 -16.87 -33.32
C TRP A 232 7.80 -17.19 -34.56
N VAL A 233 7.03 -18.30 -34.59
CA VAL A 233 6.15 -18.68 -35.71
C VAL A 233 5.05 -17.64 -35.86
N TRP A 234 4.42 -17.25 -34.79
CA TRP A 234 3.38 -16.22 -34.81
C TRP A 234 3.93 -14.85 -35.17
N THR A 235 5.16 -14.53 -34.71
CA THR A 235 5.83 -13.28 -35.07
C THR A 235 6.16 -13.27 -36.58
N ALA A 236 6.66 -14.36 -37.12
CA ALA A 236 6.96 -14.48 -38.56
C ALA A 236 5.70 -14.41 -39.39
N ALA A 237 4.64 -15.12 -39.00
CA ALA A 237 3.33 -15.09 -39.70
C ALA A 237 2.71 -13.69 -39.67
N GLY A 238 2.72 -13.03 -38.50
CA GLY A 238 2.24 -11.66 -38.35
C GLY A 238 3.05 -10.65 -39.17
N GLY A 239 4.37 -10.78 -39.18
CA GLY A 239 5.27 -9.98 -40.02
C GLY A 239 5.02 -10.13 -41.50
N ALA A 240 4.83 -11.36 -41.97
CA ALA A 240 4.49 -11.64 -43.39
C ALA A 240 3.15 -11.02 -43.78
N LEU A 241 2.12 -11.18 -42.97
CA LEU A 241 0.81 -10.58 -43.20
C LEU A 241 0.87 -9.05 -43.23
N ALA A 242 1.60 -8.46 -42.33
CA ALA A 242 1.80 -6.98 -42.31
C ALA A 242 2.53 -6.49 -43.56
N ALA A 243 3.56 -7.20 -44.03
CA ALA A 243 4.27 -6.87 -45.24
C ALA A 243 3.37 -6.97 -46.49
N LEU A 244 2.55 -8.02 -46.59
CA LEU A 244 1.58 -8.18 -47.65
C LEU A 244 0.52 -7.08 -47.67
N ALA A 245 -0.01 -6.73 -46.49
CA ALA A 245 -0.96 -5.63 -46.36
C ALA A 245 -0.33 -4.28 -46.73
N GLY A 246 0.94 -4.05 -46.40
CA GLY A 246 1.69 -2.86 -46.80
C GLY A 246 1.86 -2.77 -48.31
N VAL A 247 2.26 -3.86 -48.97
CA VAL A 247 2.41 -3.92 -50.44
C VAL A 247 1.07 -3.71 -51.11
N PHE A 248 0.00 -4.34 -50.62
CA PHE A 248 -1.33 -4.17 -51.13
C PHE A 248 -1.84 -2.73 -51.02
N GLY A 249 -1.70 -2.15 -49.86
CA GLY A 249 -2.02 -0.74 -49.59
C GLY A 249 -1.23 0.23 -50.50
N TYR A 250 0.06 -0.05 -50.70
CA TYR A 250 0.90 0.73 -51.59
C TYR A 250 0.44 0.63 -53.06
N ARG A 251 0.03 -0.55 -53.51
CA ARG A 251 -0.52 -0.73 -54.88
C ARG A 251 -1.85 -0.01 -55.06
N LEU A 252 -2.73 -0.04 -54.07
CA LEU A 252 -3.99 0.69 -54.10
C LEU A 252 -3.80 2.21 -54.18
N THR A 253 -2.85 2.74 -53.39
CA THR A 253 -2.60 4.18 -53.38
C THR A 253 -1.87 4.72 -54.61
N ARG A 254 -1.03 3.88 -55.24
CA ARG A 254 -0.29 4.30 -56.44
C ARG A 254 -1.13 4.26 -57.74
N GLY A 255 -2.24 3.53 -57.78
CA GLY A 255 -3.09 3.39 -58.93
C GLY A 255 -2.34 2.94 -60.20
N PRO A 256 -3.00 2.41 -61.24
CA PRO A 256 -2.38 2.18 -62.52
C PRO A 256 -2.00 3.59 -63.06
N GLY A 257 -0.69 3.82 -63.20
CA GLY A 257 -0.17 5.11 -63.67
C GLY A 257 -0.86 5.53 -64.96
N ARG A 258 -1.69 6.56 -64.86
CA ARG A 258 -2.20 7.22 -66.05
C ARG A 258 -1.01 7.91 -66.74
N PRO A 259 -0.78 7.65 -68.04
CA PRO A 259 0.19 8.40 -68.81
C PRO A 259 -0.24 9.89 -68.79
N ARG A 260 0.62 10.77 -68.29
CA ARG A 260 0.43 12.22 -68.46
C ARG A 260 0.38 12.49 -69.96
N HIS A 261 -0.80 12.74 -70.50
CA HIS A 261 -0.93 13.42 -71.75
C HIS A 261 -0.49 14.86 -71.54
N VAL A 262 0.69 15.19 -72.06
CA VAL A 262 1.15 16.57 -72.20
C VAL A 262 0.48 17.04 -73.47
N PRO A 263 -0.39 18.07 -73.44
CA PRO A 263 -0.84 18.73 -74.67
C PRO A 263 0.36 19.44 -75.28
N GLN A 264 0.71 19.07 -76.53
CA GLN A 264 1.63 19.84 -77.32
C GLN A 264 0.94 21.16 -77.67
N GLY A 265 1.58 22.25 -77.32
CA GLY A 265 1.09 23.58 -77.50
C GLY A 265 0.88 23.99 -78.95
N ALA A 266 -0.07 24.91 -79.09
CA ALA A 266 -0.17 25.86 -80.21
C ALA A 266 0.58 27.10 -79.82
#